data_3e059b3b3925b9aa398b2e8085e8569a
#
_entry.id   3e059b3b3925b9aa398b2e8085e8569a
#
_cell.length_a   1.000
_cell.length_b   1.000
_cell.length_c   1.000
_cell.angle_alpha   90.00
_cell.angle_beta   90.00
_cell.angle_gamma   90.00
#
_symmetry.space_group_name_H-M   'P 1'
#
loop_
_entity.id
_entity.type
_entity.pdbx_description
1 polymer ?
#
loop_
_entity_poly.entity_id
_entity_poly.type
_entity_poly.pdbx_seq_one_letter_code
_entity_poly.pdbx_strand_id
1 'polypeptide(L)'
;MMTTARPIILHHFEKSPFSEKVRVVFGLKNIEWTSVLISRIMPRPDLMPLTGGGYRRTPVMQIGADIYCDTQCIIRELERRFPEPTLFPNGYQGIGWSTAMWTDRSFFQNTVNLVFGSLAGQVPQDFIADREKLRGAKFDVPAMTAAIPQMRDQFRAHLQWVEIQLGDGRAWMSGDTASLCDVNAYMNVWYVRAHLPNADEVLAEFGNTRAWENRMRSVGHGRSSEISTSAALDIAASATPQTAILADTNDPNGRKPGDRVEVTLTPMSPEQREAHLAEYRKGFTINPCH
;
A
#
# COMPACT_ATOMS: atom_id res chain seq x y z
N MET A 1 -13.97 1.76 -33.86
CA MET A 1 -12.78 2.38 -33.24
C MET A 1 -12.38 1.54 -32.04
N MET A 2 -11.23 0.88 -32.08
CA MET A 2 -10.70 0.20 -30.89
C MET A 2 -10.37 1.28 -29.86
N THR A 3 -11.09 1.32 -28.78
CA THR A 3 -10.73 2.14 -27.61
C THR A 3 -9.42 1.56 -27.08
N THR A 4 -8.30 2.26 -27.35
CA THR A 4 -7.03 1.90 -26.74
C THR A 4 -7.23 1.91 -25.23
N ALA A 5 -6.98 0.77 -24.57
CA ALA A 5 -7.09 0.65 -23.14
C ALA A 5 -6.22 1.73 -22.49
N ARG A 6 -6.79 2.52 -21.57
CA ARG A 6 -6.03 3.56 -20.85
C ARG A 6 -4.93 2.91 -20.03
N PRO A 7 -3.72 3.48 -20.01
CA PRO A 7 -2.62 2.95 -19.22
C PRO A 7 -2.97 2.95 -17.73
N ILE A 8 -2.58 1.90 -17.04
CA ILE A 8 -2.60 1.84 -15.58
C ILE A 8 -1.29 2.45 -15.10
N ILE A 9 -1.38 3.56 -14.41
CA ILE A 9 -0.23 4.30 -13.90
C ILE A 9 -0.16 4.12 -12.39
N LEU A 10 1.04 3.83 -11.86
CA LEU A 10 1.29 3.76 -10.43
C LEU A 10 2.27 4.85 -10.01
N HIS A 11 1.82 5.78 -9.18
CA HIS A 11 2.67 6.76 -8.51
C HIS A 11 3.24 6.13 -7.25
N HIS A 12 4.55 5.89 -7.24
CA HIS A 12 5.19 5.12 -6.17
C HIS A 12 6.65 5.53 -5.97
N PHE A 13 7.27 5.00 -4.93
CA PHE A 13 8.73 4.95 -4.80
C PHE A 13 9.18 3.53 -4.51
N GLU A 14 10.37 3.18 -4.98
CA GLU A 14 10.86 1.81 -5.04
C GLU A 14 10.83 1.08 -3.69
N LYS A 15 11.32 1.73 -2.64
CA LYS A 15 11.43 1.15 -1.29
C LYS A 15 10.15 1.24 -0.45
N SER A 16 9.00 1.54 -1.05
CA SER A 16 7.72 1.57 -0.36
C SER A 16 7.13 0.15 -0.23
N PRO A 17 6.87 -0.34 0.98
CA PRO A 17 6.29 -1.67 1.18
C PRO A 17 4.86 -1.76 0.64
N PHE A 18 4.05 -0.71 0.80
CA PHE A 18 2.71 -0.67 0.24
C PHE A 18 2.71 -0.56 -1.30
N SER A 19 3.74 0.07 -1.89
CA SER A 19 3.90 0.05 -3.34
C SER A 19 4.32 -1.34 -3.82
N GLU A 20 5.20 -2.03 -3.09
CA GLU A 20 5.56 -3.41 -3.37
C GLU A 20 4.33 -4.31 -3.40
N LYS A 21 3.43 -4.15 -2.44
CA LYS A 21 2.16 -4.88 -2.38
C LYS A 21 1.38 -4.77 -3.70
N VAL A 22 1.27 -3.57 -4.27
CA VAL A 22 0.57 -3.35 -5.55
C VAL A 22 1.38 -3.88 -6.74
N ARG A 23 2.70 -3.69 -6.74
CA ARG A 23 3.58 -4.20 -7.81
C ARG A 23 3.52 -5.74 -7.92
N VAL A 24 3.49 -6.44 -6.77
CA VAL A 24 3.32 -7.90 -6.75
C VAL A 24 1.95 -8.31 -7.31
N VAL A 25 0.90 -7.55 -7.03
CA VAL A 25 -0.42 -7.79 -7.66
C VAL A 25 -0.35 -7.63 -9.18
N PHE A 26 0.39 -6.63 -9.69
CA PHE A 26 0.63 -6.51 -11.12
C PHE A 26 1.36 -7.75 -11.68
N GLY A 27 2.33 -8.30 -10.93
CA GLY A 27 3.02 -9.54 -11.29
C GLY A 27 2.08 -10.73 -11.33
N LEU A 28 1.31 -10.97 -10.28
CA LEU A 28 0.36 -12.09 -10.19
C LEU A 28 -0.66 -12.07 -11.34
N LYS A 29 -1.12 -10.89 -11.72
CA LYS A 29 -2.10 -10.70 -12.79
C LYS A 29 -1.47 -10.48 -14.17
N ASN A 30 -0.14 -10.52 -14.28
CA ASN A 30 0.63 -10.25 -15.51
C ASN A 30 0.19 -8.94 -16.21
N ILE A 31 -0.03 -7.89 -15.43
CA ILE A 31 -0.50 -6.60 -15.91
C ILE A 31 0.64 -5.81 -16.56
N GLU A 32 0.33 -5.13 -17.65
CA GLU A 32 1.15 -4.06 -18.21
C GLU A 32 0.76 -2.73 -17.55
N TRP A 33 1.76 -2.00 -17.02
CA TRP A 33 1.53 -0.78 -16.28
C TRP A 33 2.64 0.25 -16.48
N THR A 34 2.38 1.47 -16.07
CA THR A 34 3.32 2.59 -16.20
C THR A 34 3.76 3.06 -14.82
N SER A 35 5.07 3.06 -14.60
CA SER A 35 5.71 3.55 -13.39
C SER A 35 5.86 5.06 -13.42
N VAL A 36 5.47 5.72 -12.35
CA VAL A 36 5.77 7.13 -12.06
C VAL A 36 6.47 7.20 -10.72
N LEU A 37 7.78 7.42 -10.75
CA LEU A 37 8.57 7.57 -9.54
C LEU A 37 8.32 8.92 -8.89
N ILE A 38 7.91 8.90 -7.63
CA ILE A 38 7.67 10.09 -6.82
C ILE A 38 8.63 10.18 -5.64
N SER A 39 8.83 11.37 -5.11
CA SER A 39 9.58 11.56 -3.87
C SER A 39 8.97 10.78 -2.71
N ARG A 40 9.81 10.19 -1.85
CA ARG A 40 9.38 9.52 -0.61
C ARG A 40 8.89 10.48 0.48
N ILE A 41 9.20 11.78 0.33
CA ILE A 41 8.78 12.86 1.23
C ILE A 41 8.09 13.98 0.44
N MET A 42 7.40 14.86 1.12
CA MET A 42 6.84 16.07 0.52
C MET A 42 7.96 17.10 0.21
N PRO A 43 7.75 18.00 -0.77
CA PRO A 43 6.57 18.18 -1.61
C PRO A 43 6.48 17.18 -2.78
N ARG A 44 5.25 16.97 -3.28
CA ARG A 44 4.94 16.18 -4.49
C ARG A 44 4.02 16.99 -5.40
N PRO A 45 4.54 18.02 -6.06
CA PRO A 45 3.73 19.04 -6.73
C PRO A 45 2.80 18.48 -7.81
N ASP A 46 3.25 17.46 -8.57
CA ASP A 46 2.44 16.88 -9.65
C ASP A 46 1.43 15.84 -9.15
N LEU A 47 1.69 15.20 -8.01
CA LEU A 47 0.77 14.19 -7.43
C LEU A 47 -0.37 14.85 -6.64
N MET A 48 -0.08 15.93 -5.92
CA MET A 48 -1.08 16.56 -5.04
C MET A 48 -2.33 17.03 -5.76
N PRO A 49 -2.26 17.63 -6.98
CA PRO A 49 -3.45 17.98 -7.76
C PRO A 49 -4.33 16.78 -8.09
N LEU A 50 -3.73 15.61 -8.39
CA LEU A 50 -4.46 14.38 -8.71
C LEU A 50 -5.25 13.83 -7.52
N THR A 51 -4.81 14.10 -6.30
CA THR A 51 -5.41 13.57 -5.06
C THR A 51 -6.24 14.61 -4.30
N GLY A 52 -6.59 15.71 -4.92
CA GLY A 52 -7.35 16.78 -4.27
C GLY A 52 -6.57 17.55 -3.21
N GLY A 53 -5.24 17.48 -3.22
CA GLY A 53 -4.35 18.27 -2.36
C GLY A 53 -4.08 17.67 -0.96
N GLY A 54 -4.85 16.69 -0.51
CA GLY A 54 -4.79 16.20 0.89
C GLY A 54 -4.17 14.82 1.09
N TYR A 55 -4.19 13.94 0.10
CA TYR A 55 -3.75 12.56 0.27
C TYR A 55 -2.23 12.42 0.11
N ARG A 56 -1.52 12.13 1.21
CA ARG A 56 -0.05 12.04 1.25
C ARG A 56 0.52 10.62 1.20
N ARG A 57 -0.33 9.59 1.30
CA ARG A 57 0.13 8.21 1.31
C ARG A 57 0.47 7.70 -0.08
N THR A 58 1.22 6.62 -0.14
CA THR A 58 1.75 5.99 -1.36
C THR A 58 1.53 4.49 -1.24
N PRO A 59 1.14 3.78 -2.32
CA PRO A 59 1.00 4.26 -3.70
C PRO A 59 -0.33 4.94 -4.00
N VAL A 60 -0.39 5.59 -5.19
CA VAL A 60 -1.63 6.06 -5.81
C VAL A 60 -1.69 5.48 -7.22
N MET A 61 -2.82 4.90 -7.59
CA MET A 61 -3.05 4.39 -8.95
C MET A 61 -3.90 5.38 -9.73
N GLN A 62 -3.58 5.55 -11.02
CA GLN A 62 -4.26 6.43 -11.95
C GLN A 62 -4.66 5.65 -13.20
N ILE A 63 -5.88 5.86 -13.71
CA ILE A 63 -6.35 5.34 -15.00
C ILE A 63 -7.07 6.48 -15.72
N GLY A 64 -6.36 7.18 -16.60
CA GLY A 64 -6.86 8.43 -17.17
C GLY A 64 -7.05 9.48 -16.08
N ALA A 65 -8.30 9.98 -15.90
CA ALA A 65 -8.66 10.92 -14.84
C ALA A 65 -9.17 10.26 -13.55
N ASP A 66 -9.32 8.94 -13.53
CA ASP A 66 -9.75 8.21 -12.34
C ASP A 66 -8.54 7.94 -11.43
N ILE A 67 -8.61 8.37 -10.17
CA ILE A 67 -7.53 8.27 -9.19
C ILE A 67 -7.97 7.39 -8.03
N TYR A 68 -7.15 6.37 -7.73
CA TYR A 68 -7.40 5.39 -6.69
C TYR A 68 -6.38 5.52 -5.58
N CYS A 69 -6.83 5.87 -4.41
CA CYS A 69 -6.04 6.03 -3.19
C CYS A 69 -6.30 4.87 -2.24
N ASP A 70 -5.25 4.45 -1.49
CA ASP A 70 -5.22 3.29 -0.63
C ASP A 70 -5.07 1.95 -1.37
N THR A 71 -4.22 1.08 -0.82
CA THR A 71 -3.91 -0.22 -1.45
C THR A 71 -5.12 -1.15 -1.54
N GLN A 72 -6.05 -1.08 -0.58
CA GLN A 72 -7.27 -1.91 -0.64
C GLN A 72 -8.19 -1.46 -1.78
N CYS A 73 -8.34 -0.14 -1.97
CA CYS A 73 -9.08 0.42 -3.10
C CYS A 73 -8.43 0.03 -4.43
N ILE A 74 -7.11 0.21 -4.54
CA ILE A 74 -6.35 -0.16 -5.73
C ILE A 74 -6.51 -1.64 -6.05
N ILE A 75 -6.34 -2.52 -5.08
CA ILE A 75 -6.42 -3.97 -5.29
C ILE A 75 -7.84 -4.41 -5.66
N ARG A 76 -8.88 -3.82 -5.04
CA ARG A 76 -10.28 -4.09 -5.44
C ARG A 76 -10.54 -3.72 -6.90
N GLU A 77 -10.05 -2.58 -7.34
CA GLU A 77 -10.20 -2.13 -8.72
C GLU A 77 -9.41 -3.02 -9.70
N LEU A 78 -8.20 -3.45 -9.32
CA LEU A 78 -7.41 -4.39 -10.12
C LEU A 78 -8.11 -5.75 -10.24
N GLU A 79 -8.66 -6.29 -9.14
CA GLU A 79 -9.43 -7.54 -9.17
C GLU A 79 -10.68 -7.42 -10.03
N ARG A 80 -11.39 -6.31 -9.96
CA ARG A 80 -12.58 -6.04 -10.77
C ARG A 80 -12.27 -5.98 -12.27
N ARG A 81 -11.13 -5.36 -12.66
CA ARG A 81 -10.72 -5.21 -14.07
C ARG A 81 -10.08 -6.47 -14.63
N PHE A 82 -9.35 -7.18 -13.80
CA PHE A 82 -8.59 -8.38 -14.13
C PHE A 82 -8.98 -9.50 -13.18
N PRO A 83 -10.17 -10.11 -13.34
CA PRO A 83 -10.64 -11.11 -12.39
C PRO A 83 -9.80 -12.39 -12.38
N GLU A 84 -9.06 -12.65 -13.46
CA GLU A 84 -8.19 -13.83 -13.58
C GLU A 84 -6.69 -13.46 -13.76
N PRO A 85 -5.79 -14.17 -13.06
CA PRO A 85 -6.10 -15.08 -11.94
C PRO A 85 -6.63 -14.31 -10.72
N THR A 86 -7.62 -14.88 -10.04
CA THR A 86 -8.22 -14.24 -8.87
C THR A 86 -7.24 -14.17 -7.69
N LEU A 87 -7.28 -13.07 -6.94
CA LEU A 87 -6.58 -12.93 -5.65
C LEU A 87 -7.30 -13.65 -4.49
N PHE A 88 -8.47 -14.21 -4.75
CA PHE A 88 -9.33 -14.85 -3.76
C PHE A 88 -9.70 -16.28 -4.15
N PRO A 89 -8.71 -17.18 -4.29
CA PRO A 89 -9.00 -18.57 -4.61
C PRO A 89 -9.96 -19.15 -3.55
N ASN A 90 -10.85 -20.07 -3.99
CA ASN A 90 -11.86 -20.69 -3.13
C ASN A 90 -12.87 -19.70 -2.50
N GLY A 91 -13.00 -18.49 -3.02
CA GLY A 91 -13.91 -17.48 -2.48
C GLY A 91 -13.46 -16.84 -1.16
N TYR A 92 -12.17 -16.91 -0.79
CA TYR A 92 -11.64 -16.47 0.49
C TYR A 92 -11.45 -14.93 0.59
N GLN A 93 -12.38 -14.14 0.06
CA GLN A 93 -12.30 -12.68 0.12
C GLN A 93 -12.20 -12.14 1.55
N GLY A 94 -13.05 -12.62 2.46
CA GLY A 94 -13.06 -12.19 3.86
C GLY A 94 -11.72 -12.47 4.56
N ILE A 95 -11.12 -13.63 4.30
CA ILE A 95 -9.81 -14.02 4.85
C ILE A 95 -8.71 -13.13 4.27
N GLY A 96 -8.72 -12.88 2.96
CA GLY A 96 -7.76 -12.01 2.30
C GLY A 96 -7.76 -10.59 2.91
N TRP A 97 -8.95 -10.00 3.11
CA TRP A 97 -9.04 -8.67 3.72
C TRP A 97 -8.72 -8.67 5.22
N SER A 98 -9.07 -9.71 5.96
CA SER A 98 -8.69 -9.85 7.37
C SER A 98 -7.17 -9.97 7.53
N THR A 99 -6.51 -10.72 6.63
CA THR A 99 -5.05 -10.80 6.57
C THR A 99 -4.43 -9.42 6.30
N ALA A 100 -5.04 -8.59 5.41
CA ALA A 100 -4.59 -7.23 5.19
C ALA A 100 -4.64 -6.39 6.49
N MET A 101 -5.71 -6.50 7.28
CA MET A 101 -5.81 -5.76 8.56
C MET A 101 -4.71 -6.15 9.54
N TRP A 102 -4.36 -7.43 9.63
CA TRP A 102 -3.25 -7.90 10.45
C TRP A 102 -1.91 -7.40 9.93
N THR A 103 -1.62 -7.62 8.63
CA THR A 103 -0.29 -7.35 8.05
C THR A 103 -0.01 -5.87 7.85
N ASP A 104 -1.03 -5.05 7.56
CA ASP A 104 -0.88 -3.60 7.36
C ASP A 104 -0.86 -2.82 8.69
N ARG A 105 -1.21 -3.48 9.81
CA ARG A 105 -1.31 -2.87 11.15
C ARG A 105 -0.25 -3.44 12.09
N SER A 106 -0.60 -4.47 12.85
CA SER A 106 0.25 -4.98 13.94
C SER A 106 1.57 -5.55 13.41
N PHE A 107 1.54 -6.38 12.37
CA PHE A 107 2.76 -6.91 11.79
C PHE A 107 3.63 -5.78 11.21
N PHE A 108 3.05 -4.89 10.41
CA PHE A 108 3.77 -3.77 9.81
C PHE A 108 4.36 -2.81 10.85
N GLN A 109 3.64 -2.51 11.93
CA GLN A 109 4.14 -1.64 12.99
C GLN A 109 5.42 -2.21 13.62
N ASN A 110 5.46 -3.51 13.88
CA ASN A 110 6.63 -4.20 14.42
C ASN A 110 7.78 -4.22 13.41
N THR A 111 7.45 -4.48 12.13
CA THR A 111 8.42 -4.45 11.02
C THR A 111 9.05 -3.07 10.84
N VAL A 112 8.25 -1.99 10.89
CA VAL A 112 8.74 -0.62 10.81
C VAL A 112 9.70 -0.28 11.95
N ASN A 113 9.31 -0.61 13.18
CA ASN A 113 10.13 -0.33 14.34
C ASN A 113 11.46 -1.13 14.31
N LEU A 114 11.42 -2.39 13.88
CA LEU A 114 12.61 -3.21 13.69
C LEU A 114 13.53 -2.62 12.62
N VAL A 115 12.99 -2.25 11.46
CA VAL A 115 13.77 -1.71 10.35
C VAL A 115 14.37 -0.36 10.70
N PHE A 116 13.58 0.62 11.14
CA PHE A 116 14.08 1.96 11.44
C PHE A 116 14.95 2.00 12.71
N GLY A 117 14.66 1.17 13.70
CA GLY A 117 15.55 1.00 14.85
C GLY A 117 16.91 0.46 14.44
N SER A 118 16.98 -0.49 13.51
CA SER A 118 18.23 -1.06 12.99
C SER A 118 19.00 -0.09 12.07
N LEU A 119 18.32 0.89 11.47
CA LEU A 119 18.91 1.92 10.62
C LEU A 119 19.30 3.19 11.42
N ALA A 120 19.45 3.10 12.74
CA ALA A 120 19.81 4.23 13.59
C ALA A 120 21.01 5.02 13.04
N GLY A 121 20.90 6.36 13.04
CA GLY A 121 21.92 7.25 12.48
C GLY A 121 21.95 7.36 10.95
N GLN A 122 21.24 6.48 10.22
CA GLN A 122 21.17 6.51 8.76
C GLN A 122 19.83 7.09 8.23
N VAL A 123 18.87 7.36 9.12
CA VAL A 123 17.56 7.91 8.75
C VAL A 123 17.68 9.44 8.62
N PRO A 124 17.46 10.02 7.43
CA PRO A 124 17.59 11.46 7.22
C PRO A 124 16.57 12.26 8.05
N GLN A 125 16.97 13.43 8.55
CA GLN A 125 16.13 14.27 9.41
C GLN A 125 14.88 14.79 8.68
N ASP A 126 14.99 15.11 7.39
CA ASP A 126 13.86 15.52 6.55
C ASP A 126 12.81 14.40 6.41
N PHE A 127 13.28 13.16 6.33
CA PHE A 127 12.39 11.99 6.32
C PHE A 127 11.68 11.81 7.67
N ILE A 128 12.40 11.96 8.80
CA ILE A 128 11.81 11.89 10.14
C ILE A 128 10.71 12.94 10.27
N ALA A 129 11.03 14.21 9.95
CA ALA A 129 10.08 15.32 10.02
C ALA A 129 8.84 15.10 9.12
N ASP A 130 9.03 14.54 7.91
CA ASP A 130 7.91 14.21 7.03
C ASP A 130 7.03 13.09 7.62
N ARG A 131 7.63 12.06 8.24
CA ARG A 131 6.89 10.98 8.88
C ARG A 131 6.11 11.44 10.10
N GLU A 132 6.65 12.35 10.90
CA GLU A 132 5.95 12.97 12.02
C GLU A 132 4.71 13.74 11.55
N LYS A 133 4.85 14.56 10.51
CA LYS A 133 3.72 15.27 9.89
C LYS A 133 2.67 14.31 9.32
N LEU A 134 3.10 13.20 8.71
CA LEU A 134 2.19 12.20 8.14
C LEU A 134 1.41 11.44 9.22
N ARG A 135 2.05 11.15 10.35
CA ARG A 135 1.49 10.33 11.44
C ARG A 135 0.74 11.15 12.49
N GLY A 136 1.03 12.44 12.59
CA GLY A 136 0.57 13.27 13.71
C GLY A 136 1.19 12.88 15.05
N ALA A 137 2.34 12.17 15.04
CA ALA A 137 3.02 11.66 16.21
C ALA A 137 4.52 11.57 15.96
N LYS A 138 5.30 11.61 17.05
CA LYS A 138 6.77 11.53 17.01
C LYS A 138 7.24 10.26 16.27
N PHE A 139 8.25 10.42 15.42
CA PHE A 139 8.97 9.32 14.76
C PHE A 139 10.31 9.11 15.46
N ASP A 140 10.26 8.48 16.63
CA ASP A 140 11.36 8.36 17.58
C ASP A 140 12.31 7.21 17.23
N VAL A 141 13.28 7.46 16.35
CA VAL A 141 14.28 6.45 15.96
C VAL A 141 15.10 5.93 17.15
N PRO A 142 15.56 6.75 18.11
CA PRO A 142 16.21 6.26 19.33
C PRO A 142 15.35 5.28 20.13
N ALA A 143 14.07 5.58 20.32
CA ALA A 143 13.14 4.67 21.00
C ALA A 143 12.93 3.37 20.22
N MET A 144 12.84 3.43 18.88
CA MET A 144 12.81 2.24 18.02
C MET A 144 14.07 1.40 18.15
N THR A 145 15.25 2.02 18.26
CA THR A 145 16.52 1.32 18.48
C THR A 145 16.55 0.60 19.82
N ALA A 146 16.12 1.26 20.89
CA ALA A 146 16.02 0.63 22.20
C ALA A 146 15.02 -0.55 22.23
N ALA A 147 13.99 -0.50 21.41
CA ALA A 147 12.95 -1.53 21.31
C ALA A 147 13.32 -2.71 20.39
N ILE A 148 14.50 -2.72 19.72
CA ILE A 148 14.88 -3.78 18.75
C ILE A 148 14.69 -5.20 19.31
N PRO A 149 15.14 -5.56 20.55
CA PRO A 149 14.96 -6.93 21.05
C PRO A 149 13.49 -7.33 21.07
N GLN A 150 12.63 -6.47 21.64
CA GLN A 150 11.19 -6.71 21.70
C GLN A 150 10.56 -6.77 20.30
N MET A 151 10.96 -5.88 19.38
CA MET A 151 10.41 -5.86 18.02
C MET A 151 10.83 -7.08 17.21
N ARG A 152 12.03 -7.61 17.46
CA ARG A 152 12.48 -8.87 16.88
C ARG A 152 11.61 -10.05 17.35
N ASP A 153 11.30 -10.13 18.64
CA ASP A 153 10.41 -11.17 19.18
C ASP A 153 9.00 -11.06 18.60
N GLN A 154 8.46 -9.85 18.51
CA GLN A 154 7.15 -9.60 17.90
C GLN A 154 7.13 -9.94 16.39
N PHE A 155 8.16 -9.55 15.66
CA PHE A 155 8.31 -9.90 14.25
C PHE A 155 8.35 -11.42 14.05
N ARG A 156 9.14 -12.12 14.88
CA ARG A 156 9.21 -13.58 14.89
C ARG A 156 7.85 -14.24 15.16
N ALA A 157 7.11 -13.74 16.15
CA ALA A 157 5.78 -14.24 16.48
C ALA A 157 4.80 -14.11 15.31
N HIS A 158 4.82 -12.99 14.61
CA HIS A 158 4.00 -12.79 13.42
C HIS A 158 4.45 -13.68 12.25
N LEU A 159 5.75 -13.83 12.06
CA LEU A 159 6.29 -14.64 10.97
C LEU A 159 6.06 -16.13 11.22
N GLN A 160 6.01 -16.55 12.49
CA GLN A 160 5.66 -17.91 12.88
C GLN A 160 4.27 -18.34 12.39
N TRP A 161 3.32 -17.40 12.29
CA TRP A 161 2.00 -17.73 11.72
C TRP A 161 2.08 -18.05 10.22
N VAL A 162 2.96 -17.34 9.48
CA VAL A 162 3.22 -17.67 8.07
C VAL A 162 3.92 -19.03 7.95
N GLU A 163 4.93 -19.29 8.81
CA GLU A 163 5.68 -20.53 8.84
C GLU A 163 4.77 -21.74 9.11
N ILE A 164 3.88 -21.64 10.11
CA ILE A 164 2.90 -22.68 10.45
C ILE A 164 1.93 -22.90 9.30
N GLN A 165 1.42 -21.80 8.70
CA GLN A 165 0.46 -21.89 7.61
C GLN A 165 1.02 -22.61 6.38
N LEU A 166 2.32 -22.50 6.14
CA LEU A 166 3.04 -23.17 5.04
C LEU A 166 3.59 -24.56 5.45
N GLY A 167 3.47 -24.92 6.72
CA GLY A 167 4.08 -26.12 7.29
C GLY A 167 3.47 -27.45 6.86
N ASP A 168 2.28 -27.45 6.27
CA ASP A 168 1.63 -28.64 5.70
C ASP A 168 2.09 -28.96 4.27
N GLY A 169 3.05 -28.19 3.73
CA GLY A 169 3.61 -28.39 2.39
C GLY A 169 2.89 -27.66 1.27
N ARG A 170 1.86 -26.85 1.59
CA ARG A 170 1.20 -26.00 0.57
C ARG A 170 2.17 -24.99 -0.02
N ALA A 171 1.96 -24.66 -1.30
CA ALA A 171 2.82 -23.70 -1.98
C ALA A 171 2.55 -22.24 -1.56
N TRP A 172 1.30 -21.89 -1.22
CA TRP A 172 0.84 -20.55 -0.94
C TRP A 172 -0.05 -20.53 0.30
N MET A 173 -0.19 -19.39 0.95
CA MET A 173 -0.95 -19.28 2.21
C MET A 173 -2.40 -19.74 2.11
N SER A 174 -2.99 -19.66 0.92
CA SER A 174 -4.39 -20.09 0.67
C SER A 174 -4.51 -21.42 -0.06
N GLY A 175 -3.43 -22.17 -0.26
CA GLY A 175 -3.40 -23.48 -0.93
C GLY A 175 -2.47 -23.53 -2.14
N ASP A 176 -2.99 -23.91 -3.30
CA ASP A 176 -2.18 -24.20 -4.50
C ASP A 176 -1.90 -22.99 -5.38
N THR A 177 -2.59 -21.88 -5.18
CA THR A 177 -2.44 -20.65 -5.95
C THR A 177 -2.17 -19.46 -5.04
N ALA A 178 -1.32 -18.52 -5.53
CA ALA A 178 -1.04 -17.28 -4.83
C ALA A 178 -2.32 -16.44 -4.66
N SER A 179 -2.44 -15.78 -3.53
CA SER A 179 -3.63 -15.06 -3.11
C SER A 179 -3.29 -13.69 -2.51
N LEU A 180 -4.32 -12.92 -2.16
CA LEU A 180 -4.13 -11.69 -1.41
C LEU A 180 -3.48 -11.93 -0.05
N CYS A 181 -3.67 -13.10 0.58
CA CYS A 181 -2.98 -13.44 1.84
C CYS A 181 -1.46 -13.43 1.66
N ASP A 182 -0.99 -14.01 0.54
CA ASP A 182 0.44 -14.06 0.21
C ASP A 182 1.00 -12.65 -0.02
N VAL A 183 0.32 -11.84 -0.83
CA VAL A 183 0.71 -10.46 -1.10
C VAL A 183 0.81 -9.63 0.18
N ASN A 184 -0.16 -9.79 1.07
CA ASN A 184 -0.25 -9.07 2.33
C ASN A 184 0.90 -9.42 3.29
N ALA A 185 1.18 -10.72 3.48
CA ALA A 185 2.25 -11.18 4.36
C ALA A 185 3.63 -10.86 3.78
N TYR A 186 3.81 -11.05 2.46
CA TYR A 186 5.06 -10.82 1.76
C TYR A 186 5.60 -9.40 1.90
N MET A 187 4.73 -8.40 1.92
CA MET A 187 5.13 -7.00 2.08
C MET A 187 6.06 -6.79 3.30
N ASN A 188 5.80 -7.47 4.41
CA ASN A 188 6.59 -7.32 5.64
C ASN A 188 7.95 -8.04 5.52
N VAL A 189 7.99 -9.24 4.94
CA VAL A 189 9.23 -9.98 4.69
C VAL A 189 10.10 -9.23 3.69
N TRP A 190 9.50 -8.76 2.60
CA TRP A 190 10.18 -7.95 1.60
C TRP A 190 10.77 -6.67 2.21
N TYR A 191 10.04 -6.02 3.12
CA TYR A 191 10.51 -4.76 3.73
C TYR A 191 11.76 -4.97 4.60
N VAL A 192 11.82 -6.06 5.35
CA VAL A 192 13.05 -6.48 6.07
C VAL A 192 14.18 -6.75 5.07
N ARG A 193 13.91 -7.50 4.01
CA ARG A 193 14.88 -7.84 2.96
C ARG A 193 15.47 -6.59 2.27
N ALA A 194 14.61 -5.64 1.94
CA ALA A 194 14.99 -4.43 1.22
C ALA A 194 15.81 -3.43 2.05
N HIS A 195 15.80 -3.56 3.38
CA HIS A 195 16.37 -2.54 4.27
C HIS A 195 17.41 -3.06 5.26
N LEU A 196 17.38 -4.33 5.64
CA LEU A 196 18.31 -4.87 6.62
C LEU A 196 19.41 -5.70 5.95
N PRO A 197 20.70 -5.38 6.19
CA PRO A 197 21.80 -6.17 5.64
C PRO A 197 21.88 -7.59 6.22
N ASN A 198 21.35 -7.78 7.44
CA ASN A 198 21.31 -9.07 8.14
C ASN A 198 19.93 -9.76 8.02
N ALA A 199 19.14 -9.48 6.98
CA ALA A 199 17.83 -10.08 6.77
C ALA A 199 17.87 -11.63 6.74
N ASP A 200 18.95 -12.22 6.24
CA ASP A 200 19.13 -13.68 6.25
C ASP A 200 19.18 -14.26 7.65
N GLU A 201 19.82 -13.58 8.59
CA GLU A 201 19.85 -14.00 10.00
C GLU A 201 18.46 -13.87 10.65
N VAL A 202 17.76 -12.78 10.36
CA VAL A 202 16.39 -12.54 10.88
C VAL A 202 15.40 -13.60 10.40
N LEU A 203 15.61 -14.14 9.20
CA LEU A 203 14.72 -15.12 8.57
C LEU A 203 15.24 -16.57 8.66
N ALA A 204 16.41 -16.80 9.26
CA ALA A 204 17.12 -18.08 9.19
C ALA A 204 16.30 -19.29 9.69
N GLU A 205 15.53 -19.10 10.77
CA GLU A 205 14.73 -20.16 11.41
C GLU A 205 13.44 -20.53 10.67
N PHE A 206 13.02 -19.75 9.66
CA PHE A 206 11.74 -19.89 8.97
C PHE A 206 11.93 -20.55 7.59
N GLY A 207 12.10 -21.86 7.56
CA GLY A 207 12.42 -22.61 6.35
C GLY A 207 11.32 -22.57 5.28
N ASN A 208 10.06 -22.78 5.68
CA ASN A 208 8.90 -22.74 4.77
C ASN A 208 8.67 -21.33 4.25
N THR A 209 8.79 -20.33 5.12
CA THR A 209 8.63 -18.92 4.75
C THR A 209 9.70 -18.49 3.77
N ARG A 210 10.96 -18.90 3.93
CA ARG A 210 12.05 -18.59 2.97
C ARG A 210 11.80 -19.25 1.60
N ALA A 211 11.34 -20.49 1.58
CA ALA A 211 10.97 -21.16 0.34
C ALA A 211 9.80 -20.46 -0.35
N TRP A 212 8.79 -20.04 0.41
CA TRP A 212 7.66 -19.25 -0.08
C TRP A 212 8.10 -17.85 -0.53
N GLU A 213 8.95 -17.15 0.20
CA GLU A 213 9.52 -15.85 -0.19
C GLU A 213 10.18 -15.94 -1.57
N ASN A 214 10.94 -16.98 -1.85
CA ASN A 214 11.55 -17.18 -3.16
C ASN A 214 10.52 -17.32 -4.28
N ARG A 215 9.39 -18.02 -4.01
CA ARG A 215 8.28 -18.08 -4.97
C ARG A 215 7.62 -16.72 -5.17
N MET A 216 7.39 -15.96 -4.09
CA MET A 216 6.85 -14.61 -4.19
C MET A 216 7.75 -13.67 -4.99
N ARG A 217 9.07 -13.76 -4.80
CA ARG A 217 10.05 -12.97 -5.57
C ARG A 217 10.00 -13.30 -7.06
N SER A 218 9.80 -14.56 -7.43
CA SER A 218 9.71 -14.97 -8.83
C SER A 218 8.42 -14.54 -9.53
N VAL A 219 7.40 -14.12 -8.81
CA VAL A 219 6.19 -13.49 -9.37
C VAL A 219 6.54 -12.20 -10.13
N GLY A 220 7.52 -11.43 -9.63
CA GLY A 220 7.90 -10.16 -10.22
C GLY A 220 6.79 -9.09 -10.13
N HIS A 221 6.85 -8.12 -11.03
CA HIS A 221 6.00 -6.93 -11.00
C HIS A 221 5.19 -6.70 -12.29
N GLY A 222 5.00 -7.74 -13.11
CA GLY A 222 4.38 -7.60 -14.43
C GLY A 222 5.32 -6.90 -15.43
N ARG A 223 4.72 -6.17 -16.37
CA ARG A 223 5.49 -5.45 -17.41
C ARG A 223 5.34 -3.95 -17.22
N SER A 224 6.42 -3.26 -16.87
CA SER A 224 6.38 -1.81 -16.62
C SER A 224 7.12 -1.01 -17.69
N SER A 225 6.57 0.14 -18.03
CA SER A 225 7.26 1.27 -18.67
C SER A 225 7.37 2.42 -17.65
N GLU A 226 8.08 3.48 -17.97
CA GLU A 226 8.22 4.64 -17.07
C GLU A 226 7.87 5.94 -17.80
N ILE A 227 7.18 6.86 -17.09
CA ILE A 227 6.93 8.23 -17.52
C ILE A 227 7.21 9.21 -16.39
N SER A 228 7.31 10.49 -16.72
CA SER A 228 7.47 11.56 -15.74
C SER A 228 6.16 11.85 -14.98
N THR A 229 6.29 12.47 -13.81
CA THR A 229 5.14 12.94 -13.02
C THR A 229 4.29 13.95 -13.79
N SER A 230 4.91 14.86 -14.55
CA SER A 230 4.21 15.84 -15.40
C SER A 230 3.42 15.17 -16.53
N ALA A 231 3.99 14.15 -17.20
CA ALA A 231 3.28 13.41 -18.23
C ALA A 231 2.04 12.69 -17.69
N ALA A 232 2.13 12.15 -16.47
CA ALA A 232 0.98 11.54 -15.80
C ALA A 232 -0.11 12.57 -15.47
N LEU A 233 0.27 13.77 -15.03
CA LEU A 233 -0.66 14.88 -14.80
C LEU A 233 -1.37 15.31 -16.10
N ASP A 234 -0.64 15.41 -17.22
CA ASP A 234 -1.20 15.74 -18.52
C ASP A 234 -2.21 14.68 -19.02
N ILE A 235 -1.92 13.41 -18.77
CA ILE A 235 -2.86 12.30 -19.05
C ILE A 235 -4.15 12.46 -18.26
N ALA A 236 -4.08 12.83 -16.99
CA ALA A 236 -5.27 13.07 -16.18
C ALA A 236 -6.06 14.29 -16.68
N ALA A 237 -5.38 15.40 -16.98
CA ALA A 237 -5.99 16.64 -17.43
C ALA A 237 -6.69 16.48 -18.80
N SER A 238 -6.16 15.63 -19.69
CA SER A 238 -6.73 15.36 -21.01
C SER A 238 -7.84 14.31 -21.02
N ALA A 239 -8.07 13.61 -19.91
CA ALA A 239 -9.04 12.54 -19.81
C ALA A 239 -10.31 12.99 -19.06
N THR A 240 -11.40 12.24 -19.30
CA THR A 240 -12.64 12.35 -18.52
C THR A 240 -12.74 11.17 -17.57
N PRO A 241 -13.16 11.33 -16.30
CA PRO A 241 -13.44 10.24 -15.40
C PRO A 241 -14.44 9.24 -16.00
N GLN A 242 -14.19 7.95 -15.82
CA GLN A 242 -15.05 6.88 -16.33
C GLN A 242 -15.72 6.08 -15.22
N THR A 243 -15.16 6.13 -14.00
CA THR A 243 -15.75 5.43 -12.87
C THR A 243 -17.03 6.15 -12.44
N ALA A 244 -18.17 5.47 -12.60
CA ALA A 244 -19.44 6.00 -12.13
C ALA A 244 -19.47 6.00 -10.60
N ILE A 245 -19.86 7.15 -10.03
CA ILE A 245 -20.13 7.25 -8.59
C ILE A 245 -21.55 6.70 -8.38
N LEU A 246 -21.65 5.52 -7.80
CA LEU A 246 -22.93 4.91 -7.43
C LEU A 246 -23.27 5.28 -5.98
N ALA A 247 -24.54 5.58 -5.73
CA ALA A 247 -25.04 5.73 -4.37
C ALA A 247 -25.06 4.35 -3.69
N ASP A 248 -24.46 4.23 -2.52
CA ASP A 248 -24.72 3.09 -1.65
C ASP A 248 -26.08 3.28 -0.98
N THR A 249 -27.07 2.50 -1.41
CA THR A 249 -28.42 2.55 -0.84
C THR A 249 -28.49 2.06 0.60
N ASN A 250 -27.45 1.38 1.07
CA ASN A 250 -27.32 0.83 2.41
C ASN A 250 -26.32 1.61 3.29
N ASP A 251 -25.89 2.80 2.84
CA ASP A 251 -24.96 3.61 3.66
C ASP A 251 -25.60 3.94 5.01
N PRO A 252 -25.03 3.47 6.15
CA PRO A 252 -25.61 3.68 7.49
C PRO A 252 -25.66 5.14 7.91
N ASN A 253 -24.92 6.02 7.25
CA ASN A 253 -24.90 7.46 7.50
C ASN A 253 -25.78 8.25 6.50
N GLY A 254 -26.46 7.55 5.58
CA GLY A 254 -27.35 8.14 4.59
C GLY A 254 -26.68 9.09 3.59
N ARG A 255 -25.37 8.93 3.35
CA ARG A 255 -24.61 9.78 2.43
C ARG A 255 -25.04 9.55 0.99
N LYS A 256 -25.02 10.61 0.21
CA LYS A 256 -25.42 10.60 -1.21
C LYS A 256 -24.32 11.18 -2.09
N PRO A 257 -24.24 10.80 -3.37
CA PRO A 257 -23.35 11.46 -4.30
C PRO A 257 -23.57 12.97 -4.30
N GLY A 258 -22.49 13.74 -4.13
CA GLY A 258 -22.52 15.19 -3.99
C GLY A 258 -22.50 15.70 -2.55
N ASP A 259 -22.68 14.85 -1.55
CA ASP A 259 -22.52 15.26 -0.15
C ASP A 259 -21.06 15.65 0.13
N ARG A 260 -20.88 16.70 0.91
CA ARG A 260 -19.57 17.04 1.47
C ARG A 260 -19.23 16.10 2.59
N VAL A 261 -18.14 15.36 2.45
CA VAL A 261 -17.64 14.45 3.47
C VAL A 261 -16.19 14.81 3.83
N GLU A 262 -15.86 14.62 5.10
CA GLU A 262 -14.48 14.69 5.57
C GLU A 262 -13.89 13.27 5.55
N VAL A 263 -12.82 13.08 4.77
CA VAL A 263 -12.09 11.80 4.78
C VAL A 263 -10.95 11.89 5.77
N THR A 264 -11.12 11.27 6.93
CA THR A 264 -10.07 11.17 7.95
C THR A 264 -9.40 9.81 7.86
N LEU A 265 -8.10 9.81 7.56
CA LEU A 265 -7.29 8.58 7.43
C LEU A 265 -6.80 8.03 8.77
N THR A 266 -6.91 8.83 9.84
CA THR A 266 -6.47 8.49 11.20
C THR A 266 -7.36 9.24 12.19
N PRO A 267 -7.71 8.67 13.34
CA PRO A 267 -8.34 9.44 14.40
C PRO A 267 -7.48 10.68 14.73
N MET A 268 -8.05 11.86 14.55
CA MET A 268 -7.40 13.14 14.81
C MET A 268 -7.91 13.71 16.13
N SER A 269 -7.05 14.43 16.85
CA SER A 269 -7.51 15.27 17.96
C SER A 269 -8.44 16.39 17.41
N PRO A 270 -9.31 17.00 18.26
CA PRO A 270 -10.13 18.13 17.84
C PRO A 270 -9.31 19.28 17.23
N GLU A 271 -8.14 19.57 17.78
CA GLU A 271 -7.24 20.62 17.28
C GLU A 271 -6.62 20.26 15.92
N GLN A 272 -6.23 19.00 15.74
CA GLN A 272 -5.70 18.50 14.45
C GLN A 272 -6.80 18.53 13.37
N ARG A 273 -8.06 18.26 13.75
CA ARG A 273 -9.22 18.33 12.88
C ARG A 273 -9.50 19.76 12.44
N GLU A 274 -9.50 20.72 13.36
CA GLU A 274 -9.69 22.15 13.06
C GLU A 274 -8.60 22.69 12.12
N ALA A 275 -7.33 22.37 12.37
CA ALA A 275 -6.23 22.74 11.50
C ALA A 275 -6.38 22.15 10.08
N HIS A 276 -6.82 20.91 9.98
CA HIS A 276 -7.06 20.24 8.70
C HIS A 276 -8.26 20.85 7.96
N LEU A 277 -9.37 21.12 8.66
CA LEU A 277 -10.54 21.78 8.09
C LEU A 277 -10.24 23.18 7.57
N ALA A 278 -9.35 23.91 8.22
CA ALA A 278 -8.91 25.24 7.76
C ALA A 278 -8.15 25.17 6.40
N GLU A 279 -7.39 24.10 6.19
CA GLU A 279 -6.75 23.81 4.89
C GLU A 279 -7.75 23.36 3.81
N TYR A 280 -8.73 22.52 4.18
CA TYR A 280 -9.73 21.95 3.25
C TYR A 280 -10.83 22.93 2.81
N ARG A 281 -11.10 23.96 3.56
CA ARG A 281 -12.09 25.01 3.18
C ARG A 281 -11.77 25.73 1.86
N LYS A 282 -10.62 25.43 1.24
CA LYS A 282 -10.18 25.97 -0.06
C LYS A 282 -10.68 25.17 -1.28
N GLY A 283 -11.54 24.18 -1.11
CA GLY A 283 -12.40 23.60 -2.14
C GLY A 283 -11.82 22.46 -2.98
N PHE A 284 -11.98 21.22 -2.53
CA PHE A 284 -11.80 20.03 -3.37
C PHE A 284 -12.87 18.97 -3.10
N THR A 285 -13.28 18.24 -4.15
CA THR A 285 -14.20 17.11 -4.05
C THR A 285 -13.38 15.81 -4.15
N ILE A 286 -13.45 14.94 -3.13
CA ILE A 286 -12.80 13.62 -3.15
C ILE A 286 -13.89 12.58 -3.36
N ASN A 287 -13.67 11.67 -4.31
CA ASN A 287 -14.54 10.52 -4.52
C ASN A 287 -14.12 9.39 -3.57
N PRO A 288 -14.97 8.95 -2.63
CA PRO A 288 -14.65 7.80 -1.79
C PRO A 288 -14.72 6.51 -2.59
N CYS A 289 -13.73 5.62 -2.39
CA CYS A 289 -13.85 4.23 -2.81
C CYS A 289 -14.64 3.46 -1.74
N HIS A 290 -15.76 2.87 -2.14
CA HIS A 290 -16.56 1.95 -1.33
C HIS A 290 -16.05 0.52 -1.45
#